data_c094ce5f192e2075f2033780c48a97c6
#
_entry.id   c094ce5f192e2075f2033780c48a97c6
#
_cell.length_a   1.000
_cell.length_b   1.000
_cell.length_c   1.000
_cell.angle_alpha   90.00
_cell.angle_beta   90.00
_cell.angle_gamma   90.00
#
_symmetry.space_group_name_H-M   'P 1'
#
loop_
_entity.id
_entity.type
_entity.pdbx_description
1 polymer ?
#
loop_
_entity_poly.entity_id
_entity_poly.type
_entity_poly.pdbx_seq_one_letter_code
_entity_poly.pdbx_strand_id
1 'polypeptide(L)'
;MATASQTPENYSGPKPGIISVLSQWNYGVYTAGSTISLFGMWAHRLAAAWLAWELTHSSFWVAMVVVADLMPTLFLTPFAGVLADRYDRRHMSIISQVMGMFQACILGWMYLAGKFTEASDIWWLIGWTTFLGVAWALNTAARLSMVPNLVEHNFIP
;
A
#
# COMPACT_ATOMS: atom_id res chain seq x y z
N MET A 1 -4.88 45.31 30.16
CA MET A 1 -5.77 45.06 29.02
C MET A 1 -5.69 43.56 28.78
N ALA A 2 -6.71 42.84 29.19
CA ALA A 2 -6.77 41.37 29.13
C ALA A 2 -7.33 40.99 27.74
N THR A 3 -6.53 40.26 26.95
CA THR A 3 -7.00 39.62 25.72
C THR A 3 -7.87 38.41 26.07
N ALA A 4 -9.14 38.52 25.76
CA ALA A 4 -10.12 37.46 25.93
C ALA A 4 -9.68 36.22 25.15
N SER A 5 -9.53 35.12 25.89
CA SER A 5 -9.39 33.77 25.32
C SER A 5 -10.69 33.43 24.58
N GLN A 6 -10.61 33.34 23.26
CA GLN A 6 -11.71 32.81 22.48
C GLN A 6 -11.82 31.30 22.77
N THR A 7 -12.82 30.93 23.51
CA THR A 7 -13.30 29.55 23.64
C THR A 7 -13.64 29.03 22.24
N PRO A 8 -13.21 27.80 21.86
CA PRO A 8 -13.62 27.24 20.58
C PRO A 8 -15.14 27.04 20.58
N GLU A 9 -15.77 27.70 19.63
CA GLU A 9 -17.20 27.69 19.40
C GLU A 9 -17.68 26.24 19.21
N ASN A 10 -18.55 25.81 20.09
CA ASN A 10 -19.13 24.48 20.12
C ASN A 10 -19.94 24.28 18.80
N TYR A 11 -19.31 23.64 17.80
CA TYR A 11 -19.93 23.33 16.53
C TYR A 11 -21.03 22.29 16.73
N SER A 12 -22.25 22.72 16.97
CA SER A 12 -23.46 21.90 17.14
C SER A 12 -24.17 21.63 15.81
N GLY A 13 -23.45 21.67 14.68
CA GLY A 13 -23.99 21.28 13.38
C GLY A 13 -24.14 19.75 13.25
N PRO A 14 -25.06 19.25 12.41
CA PRO A 14 -25.17 17.82 12.15
C PRO A 14 -23.83 17.32 11.60
N LYS A 15 -23.30 16.23 12.17
CA LYS A 15 -22.04 15.62 11.73
C LYS A 15 -22.12 15.37 10.23
N PRO A 16 -21.16 15.82 9.43
CA PRO A 16 -21.21 15.64 8.00
C PRO A 16 -21.32 14.15 7.70
N GLY A 17 -22.36 13.75 6.98
CA GLY A 17 -22.56 12.36 6.58
C GLY A 17 -21.42 11.91 5.67
N ILE A 18 -21.13 10.61 5.64
CA ILE A 18 -20.07 9.99 4.82
C ILE A 18 -20.14 10.50 3.36
N ILE A 19 -21.35 10.70 2.83
CA ILE A 19 -21.58 11.19 1.48
C ILE A 19 -21.09 12.63 1.28
N SER A 20 -21.26 13.51 2.28
CA SER A 20 -20.79 14.90 2.19
C SER A 20 -19.27 15.03 2.24
N VAL A 21 -18.59 14.09 2.91
CA VAL A 21 -17.13 14.02 2.94
C VAL A 21 -16.59 13.50 1.61
N LEU A 22 -17.23 12.48 1.03
CA LEU A 22 -16.89 11.94 -0.30
C LEU A 22 -17.16 12.94 -1.43
N SER A 23 -18.11 13.87 -1.25
CA SER A 23 -18.44 14.93 -2.19
C SER A 23 -17.39 16.04 -2.28
N GLN A 24 -16.45 16.12 -1.35
CA GLN A 24 -15.31 17.02 -1.46
C GLN A 24 -14.37 16.53 -2.56
N TRP A 25 -14.19 17.32 -3.61
CA TRP A 25 -13.42 16.96 -4.81
C TRP A 25 -12.06 16.31 -4.51
N ASN A 26 -11.28 16.89 -3.61
CA ASN A 26 -9.97 16.38 -3.25
C ASN A 26 -10.04 15.01 -2.56
N TYR A 27 -11.04 14.80 -1.69
CA TYR A 27 -11.20 13.53 -0.98
C TYR A 27 -11.80 12.45 -1.90
N GLY A 28 -12.73 12.84 -2.78
CA GLY A 28 -13.32 11.93 -3.78
C GLY A 28 -12.28 11.39 -4.75
N VAL A 29 -11.42 12.25 -5.30
CA VAL A 29 -10.32 11.85 -6.20
C VAL A 29 -9.32 10.95 -5.49
N TYR A 30 -8.94 11.27 -4.26
CA TYR A 30 -8.04 10.43 -3.46
C TYR A 30 -8.64 9.04 -3.19
N THR A 31 -9.91 8.98 -2.81
CA THR A 31 -10.61 7.72 -2.51
C THR A 31 -10.77 6.86 -3.76
N ALA A 32 -11.16 7.46 -4.90
CA ALA A 32 -11.25 6.77 -6.18
C ALA A 32 -9.90 6.20 -6.62
N GLY A 33 -8.82 6.99 -6.55
CA GLY A 33 -7.47 6.55 -6.88
C GLY A 33 -6.99 5.42 -5.97
N SER A 34 -7.26 5.51 -4.66
CA SER A 34 -6.92 4.46 -3.70
C SER A 34 -7.68 3.16 -3.97
N THR A 35 -8.95 3.25 -4.35
CA THR A 35 -9.78 2.09 -4.70
C THR A 35 -9.25 1.40 -5.96
N ILE A 36 -8.94 2.16 -7.01
CA ILE A 36 -8.35 1.62 -8.25
C ILE A 36 -7.00 0.94 -7.95
N SER A 37 -6.15 1.58 -7.16
CA SER A 37 -4.87 0.98 -6.71
C SER A 37 -5.07 -0.33 -5.96
N LEU A 38 -6.08 -0.41 -5.11
CA LEU A 38 -6.40 -1.62 -4.36
C LEU A 38 -6.81 -2.77 -5.29
N PHE A 39 -7.66 -2.50 -6.27
CA PHE A 39 -8.03 -3.48 -7.29
C PHE A 39 -6.81 -3.95 -8.10
N GLY A 40 -5.96 -3.02 -8.52
CA GLY A 40 -4.73 -3.34 -9.24
C GLY A 40 -3.80 -4.26 -8.44
N MET A 41 -3.65 -3.99 -7.14
CA MET A 41 -2.87 -4.83 -6.24
C MET A 41 -3.43 -6.26 -6.13
N TRP A 42 -4.73 -6.41 -5.92
CA TRP A 42 -5.35 -7.73 -5.83
C TRP A 42 -5.27 -8.49 -7.16
N ALA A 43 -5.50 -7.82 -8.29
CA ALA A 43 -5.34 -8.41 -9.62
C ALA A 43 -3.90 -8.91 -9.83
N HIS A 44 -2.89 -8.12 -9.42
CA HIS A 44 -1.49 -8.51 -9.50
C HIS A 44 -1.18 -9.75 -8.66
N ARG A 45 -1.66 -9.80 -7.41
CA ARG A 45 -1.48 -10.98 -6.53
C ARG A 45 -2.10 -12.24 -7.10
N LEU A 46 -3.31 -12.13 -7.65
CA LEU A 46 -3.97 -13.25 -8.32
C LEU A 46 -3.19 -13.71 -9.55
N ALA A 47 -2.69 -12.78 -10.37
CA ALA A 47 -1.89 -13.09 -11.55
C ALA A 47 -0.58 -13.78 -11.18
N ALA A 48 0.12 -13.32 -10.13
CA ALA A 48 1.35 -13.94 -9.64
C ALA A 48 1.10 -15.37 -9.10
N ALA A 49 0.02 -15.57 -8.36
CA ALA A 49 -0.38 -16.89 -7.86
C ALA A 49 -0.75 -17.84 -9.02
N TRP A 50 -1.48 -17.33 -10.02
CA TRP A 50 -1.81 -18.07 -11.23
C TRP A 50 -0.56 -18.48 -12.01
N LEU A 51 0.35 -17.56 -12.23
CA LEU A 51 1.61 -17.82 -12.95
C LEU A 51 2.46 -18.86 -12.21
N ALA A 52 2.53 -18.80 -10.87
CA ALA A 52 3.21 -19.80 -10.06
C ALA A 52 2.62 -21.20 -10.26
N TRP A 53 1.29 -21.29 -10.33
CA TRP A 53 0.60 -22.55 -10.59
C TRP A 53 0.89 -23.06 -12.02
N GLU A 54 0.81 -22.18 -13.02
CA GLU A 54 1.04 -22.54 -14.41
C GLU A 54 2.46 -23.08 -14.65
N LEU A 55 3.47 -22.49 -14.00
CA LEU A 55 4.86 -22.92 -14.10
C LEU A 55 5.16 -24.22 -13.39
N THR A 56 4.52 -24.49 -12.26
CA THR A 56 4.97 -25.57 -11.36
C THR A 56 3.94 -26.66 -11.13
N HIS A 57 2.67 -26.40 -11.43
CA HIS A 57 1.52 -27.26 -11.07
C HIS A 57 1.53 -27.72 -9.59
N SER A 58 2.10 -26.91 -8.69
CA SER A 58 2.29 -27.25 -7.28
C SER A 58 1.77 -26.16 -6.37
N SER A 59 0.84 -26.52 -5.48
CA SER A 59 0.30 -25.61 -4.45
C SER A 59 1.37 -25.10 -3.49
N PHE A 60 2.46 -25.84 -3.30
CA PHE A 60 3.58 -25.44 -2.48
C PHE A 60 4.23 -24.16 -3.03
N TRP A 61 4.51 -24.09 -4.33
CA TRP A 61 5.12 -22.92 -4.95
C TRP A 61 4.19 -21.71 -4.99
N VAL A 62 2.88 -21.95 -5.19
CA VAL A 62 1.88 -20.89 -5.05
C VAL A 62 1.92 -20.26 -3.66
N ALA A 63 1.95 -21.10 -2.61
CA ALA A 63 2.09 -20.63 -1.23
C ALA A 63 3.42 -19.88 -1.01
N MET A 64 4.53 -20.36 -1.58
CA MET A 64 5.84 -19.71 -1.47
C MET A 64 5.87 -18.31 -2.08
N VAL A 65 5.21 -18.09 -3.21
CA VAL A 65 5.08 -16.76 -3.84
C VAL A 65 4.29 -15.81 -2.94
N VAL A 66 3.19 -16.28 -2.30
CA VAL A 66 2.42 -15.48 -1.36
C VAL A 66 3.25 -15.15 -0.10
N VAL A 67 3.98 -16.11 0.42
CA VAL A 67 4.88 -15.90 1.56
C VAL A 67 5.98 -14.89 1.20
N ALA A 68 6.56 -15.00 0.01
CA ALA A 68 7.60 -14.07 -0.48
C ALA A 68 7.11 -12.62 -0.57
N ASP A 69 5.84 -12.40 -0.94
CA ASP A 69 5.21 -11.06 -0.94
C ASP A 69 4.98 -10.52 0.48
N LEU A 70 4.61 -11.38 1.43
CA LEU A 70 4.27 -10.97 2.80
C LEU A 70 5.50 -10.85 3.72
N MET A 71 6.55 -11.65 3.52
CA MET A 71 7.74 -11.68 4.37
C MET A 71 8.41 -10.31 4.52
N PRO A 72 8.69 -9.55 3.46
CA PRO A 72 9.29 -8.22 3.62
C PRO A 72 8.40 -7.29 4.43
N THR A 73 7.08 -7.36 4.26
CA THR A 73 6.14 -6.53 5.01
C THR A 73 6.23 -6.84 6.51
N LEU A 74 6.29 -8.11 6.89
CA LEU A 74 6.37 -8.53 8.29
C LEU A 74 7.65 -8.03 8.97
N PHE A 75 8.81 -8.17 8.30
CA PHE A 75 10.10 -7.79 8.86
C PHE A 75 10.39 -6.29 8.78
N LEU A 76 9.97 -5.64 7.70
CA LEU A 76 10.28 -4.23 7.46
C LEU A 76 9.30 -3.27 8.15
N THR A 77 8.06 -3.68 8.46
CA THR A 77 7.06 -2.79 9.08
C THR A 77 7.55 -2.14 10.38
N PRO A 78 8.23 -2.82 11.33
CA PRO A 78 8.75 -2.18 12.53
C PRO A 78 9.82 -1.12 12.23
N PHE A 79 10.69 -1.38 11.24
CA PHE A 79 11.76 -0.44 10.83
C PHE A 79 11.21 0.69 9.97
N ALA A 80 10.19 0.41 9.19
CA ALA A 80 9.56 1.37 8.31
C ALA A 80 8.81 2.45 9.09
N GLY A 81 8.34 2.17 10.32
CA GLY A 81 7.82 3.16 11.25
C GLY A 81 8.87 4.22 11.60
N VAL A 82 10.08 3.78 11.98
CA VAL A 82 11.22 4.68 12.28
C VAL A 82 11.63 5.48 11.03
N LEU A 83 11.54 4.87 9.85
CA LEU A 83 11.87 5.55 8.60
C LEU A 83 10.83 6.63 8.25
N ALA A 84 9.55 6.34 8.50
CA ALA A 84 8.44 7.28 8.28
C ALA A 84 8.50 8.52 9.19
N ASP A 85 9.18 8.43 10.34
CA ASP A 85 9.40 9.57 11.23
C ASP A 85 10.53 10.50 10.72
N ARG A 86 11.44 9.98 9.90
CA ARG A 86 12.60 10.73 9.37
C ARG A 86 12.40 11.28 7.97
N TYR A 87 11.55 10.67 7.18
CA TYR A 87 11.32 11.03 5.79
C TYR A 87 9.90 11.57 5.57
N ASP A 88 9.76 12.44 4.61
CA ASP A 88 8.46 12.97 4.19
C ASP A 88 7.56 11.81 3.69
N ARG A 89 6.44 11.64 4.36
CA ARG A 89 5.43 10.59 4.09
C ARG A 89 4.96 10.58 2.65
N ARG A 90 4.87 11.78 2.04
CA ARG A 90 4.48 11.93 0.64
C ARG A 90 5.50 11.29 -0.29
N HIS A 91 6.79 11.55 -0.06
CA HIS A 91 7.86 10.95 -0.85
C HIS A 91 7.93 9.43 -0.70
N MET A 92 7.77 8.91 0.51
CA MET A 92 7.71 7.46 0.74
C MET A 92 6.57 6.79 -0.01
N SER A 93 5.37 7.40 0.00
CA SER A 93 4.22 6.88 -0.74
C SER A 93 4.43 6.92 -2.25
N ILE A 94 5.03 7.99 -2.79
CA ILE A 94 5.34 8.09 -4.22
C ILE A 94 6.38 7.03 -4.62
N ILE A 95 7.45 6.88 -3.85
CA ILE A 95 8.51 5.89 -4.12
C ILE A 95 7.92 4.48 -4.15
N SER A 96 7.09 4.11 -3.16
CA SER A 96 6.46 2.79 -3.11
C SER A 96 5.56 2.51 -4.32
N GLN A 97 4.82 3.52 -4.79
CA GLN A 97 3.97 3.41 -5.97
C GLN A 97 4.80 3.25 -7.25
N VAL A 98 5.89 4.01 -7.39
CA VAL A 98 6.80 3.89 -8.53
C VAL A 98 7.47 2.51 -8.55
N MET A 99 7.91 2.00 -7.39
CA MET A 99 8.47 0.65 -7.27
C MET A 99 7.46 -0.43 -7.68
N GLY A 100 6.20 -0.31 -7.23
CA GLY A 100 5.14 -1.24 -7.60
C GLY A 100 4.83 -1.21 -9.11
N MET A 101 4.75 -0.01 -9.69
CA MET A 101 4.53 0.15 -11.13
C MET A 101 5.70 -0.45 -11.94
N PHE A 102 6.93 -0.17 -11.56
CA PHE A 102 8.13 -0.71 -12.20
C PHE A 102 8.15 -2.24 -12.18
N GLN A 103 7.88 -2.83 -11.01
CA GLN A 103 7.80 -4.27 -10.84
C GLN A 103 6.70 -4.89 -11.72
N ALA A 104 5.49 -4.31 -11.75
CA ALA A 104 4.39 -4.82 -12.54
C ALA A 104 4.71 -4.76 -14.06
N CYS A 105 5.36 -3.67 -14.52
CA CYS A 105 5.79 -3.53 -15.90
C CYS A 105 6.84 -4.58 -16.29
N ILE A 106 7.82 -4.83 -15.42
CA ILE A 106 8.87 -5.83 -15.69
C ILE A 106 8.28 -7.23 -15.73
N LEU A 107 7.44 -7.59 -14.76
CA LEU A 107 6.82 -8.90 -14.70
C LEU A 107 5.92 -9.15 -15.92
N GLY A 108 5.12 -8.14 -16.30
CA GLY A 108 4.30 -8.20 -17.51
C GLY A 108 5.13 -8.32 -18.78
N TRP A 109 6.24 -7.57 -18.88
CA TRP A 109 7.16 -7.67 -20.01
C TRP A 109 7.83 -9.06 -20.09
N MET A 110 8.31 -9.59 -18.96
CA MET A 110 8.91 -10.93 -18.91
C MET A 110 7.92 -12.01 -19.34
N TYR A 111 6.66 -11.90 -18.91
CA TYR A 111 5.60 -12.82 -19.33
C TYR A 111 5.35 -12.75 -20.84
N LEU A 112 5.19 -11.55 -21.39
CA LEU A 112 4.96 -11.33 -22.83
C LEU A 112 6.18 -11.75 -23.68
N ALA A 113 7.39 -11.61 -23.14
CA ALA A 113 8.61 -12.05 -23.81
C ALA A 113 8.86 -13.56 -23.72
N GLY A 114 7.93 -14.32 -23.13
CA GLY A 114 8.04 -15.79 -23.01
C GLY A 114 9.20 -16.23 -22.13
N LYS A 115 9.56 -15.45 -21.11
CA LYS A 115 10.66 -15.78 -20.17
C LYS A 115 10.23 -16.73 -19.07
N PHE A 116 8.94 -17.00 -18.92
CA PHE A 116 8.36 -17.94 -17.98
C PHE A 116 7.96 -19.21 -18.72
N THR A 117 8.91 -20.11 -18.97
CA THR A 117 8.70 -21.35 -19.72
C THR A 117 9.05 -22.60 -18.93
N GLU A 118 9.95 -22.48 -17.95
CA GLU A 118 10.42 -23.57 -17.15
C GLU A 118 10.03 -23.42 -15.67
N ALA A 119 9.91 -24.56 -14.96
CA ALA A 119 9.65 -24.54 -13.53
C ALA A 119 10.73 -23.81 -12.71
N SER A 120 11.97 -23.73 -13.23
CA SER A 120 13.07 -22.98 -12.63
C SER A 120 12.85 -21.48 -12.64
N ASP A 121 12.01 -20.94 -13.52
CA ASP A 121 11.72 -19.52 -13.64
C ASP A 121 10.88 -18.99 -12.46
N ILE A 122 10.37 -19.89 -11.62
CA ILE A 122 9.68 -19.56 -10.38
C ILE A 122 10.53 -18.66 -9.45
N TRP A 123 11.86 -18.80 -9.49
CA TRP A 123 12.74 -17.99 -8.66
C TRP A 123 12.74 -16.50 -9.07
N TRP A 124 12.58 -16.22 -10.36
CA TRP A 124 12.39 -14.84 -10.85
C TRP A 124 11.08 -14.26 -10.35
N LEU A 125 10.01 -15.06 -10.37
CA LEU A 125 8.71 -14.64 -9.84
C LEU A 125 8.79 -14.36 -8.34
N ILE A 126 9.43 -15.23 -7.56
CA ILE A 126 9.65 -15.05 -6.13
C ILE A 126 10.47 -13.77 -5.86
N GLY A 127 11.55 -13.55 -6.60
CA GLY A 127 12.36 -12.34 -6.46
C GLY A 127 11.57 -11.05 -6.70
N TRP A 128 10.79 -11.00 -7.77
CA TRP A 128 9.97 -9.83 -8.09
C TRP A 128 8.79 -9.63 -7.14
N THR A 129 8.17 -10.68 -6.64
CA THR A 129 7.11 -10.56 -5.61
C THR A 129 7.67 -10.13 -4.27
N THR A 130 8.85 -10.59 -3.89
CA THR A 130 9.57 -10.10 -2.69
C THR A 130 9.87 -8.60 -2.81
N PHE A 131 10.32 -8.14 -3.97
CA PHE A 131 10.55 -6.71 -4.23
C PHE A 131 9.26 -5.88 -4.06
N LEU A 132 8.13 -6.40 -4.55
CA LEU A 132 6.81 -5.77 -4.34
C LEU A 132 6.45 -5.71 -2.86
N GLY A 133 6.72 -6.77 -2.10
CA GLY A 133 6.52 -6.82 -0.66
C GLY A 133 7.29 -5.73 0.09
N VAL A 134 8.51 -5.42 -0.33
CA VAL A 134 9.29 -4.27 0.21
C VAL A 134 8.60 -2.95 -0.09
N ALA A 135 8.16 -2.72 -1.33
CA ALA A 135 7.43 -1.52 -1.72
C ALA A 135 6.14 -1.35 -0.90
N TRP A 136 5.43 -2.45 -0.66
CA TRP A 136 4.22 -2.47 0.17
C TRP A 136 4.49 -2.16 1.64
N ALA A 137 5.59 -2.67 2.21
CA ALA A 137 6.01 -2.36 3.58
C ALA A 137 6.25 -0.85 3.77
N LEU A 138 6.92 -0.21 2.81
CA LEU A 138 7.16 1.24 2.81
C LEU A 138 5.84 2.04 2.73
N ASN A 139 4.90 1.61 1.90
CA ASN A 139 3.59 2.25 1.76
C ASN A 139 2.77 2.13 3.06
N THR A 140 2.76 0.96 3.67
CA THR A 140 2.04 0.69 4.93
C THR A 140 2.59 1.56 6.06
N ALA A 141 3.90 1.69 6.18
CA ALA A 141 4.53 2.56 7.16
C ALA A 141 4.16 4.04 6.98
N ALA A 142 4.18 4.53 5.72
CA ALA A 142 3.76 5.89 5.42
C ALA A 142 2.29 6.13 5.83
N ARG A 143 1.40 5.16 5.65
CA ARG A 143 -0.01 5.24 6.06
C ARG A 143 -0.19 5.20 7.57
N LEU A 144 0.47 4.28 8.27
CA LEU A 144 0.37 4.14 9.73
C LEU A 144 0.85 5.40 10.47
N SER A 145 1.86 6.07 9.96
CA SER A 145 2.36 7.33 10.54
C SER A 145 1.40 8.52 10.37
N MET A 146 0.38 8.43 9.51
CA MET A 146 -0.65 9.46 9.35
C MET A 146 -1.77 9.36 10.39
N VAL A 147 -2.00 8.19 10.96
CA VAL A 147 -3.11 7.92 11.89
C VAL A 147 -3.07 8.80 13.16
N PRO A 148 -1.91 9.04 13.82
CA PRO A 148 -1.88 9.87 15.02
C PRO A 148 -2.27 11.34 14.80
N ASN A 149 -2.10 11.87 13.58
CA ASN A 149 -2.44 13.25 13.25
C ASN A 149 -3.91 13.45 12.83
N LEU A 150 -4.65 12.37 12.66
CA LEU A 150 -6.09 12.38 12.34
C LEU A 150 -6.96 12.26 13.60
N VAL A 151 -6.39 11.82 14.73
CA VAL A 151 -7.06 11.82 16.02
C VAL A 151 -6.74 13.16 16.68
N GLU A 152 -7.60 14.13 16.46
CA GLU A 152 -7.57 15.43 17.12
C GLU A 152 -7.50 15.23 18.64
N HIS A 153 -6.66 16.02 19.31
CA HIS A 153 -6.30 15.98 20.73
C HIS A 153 -7.48 16.14 21.72
N ASN A 154 -8.71 16.11 21.26
CA ASN A 154 -9.91 16.38 22.05
C ASN A 154 -10.60 15.15 22.64
N PHE A 155 -10.02 13.95 22.55
CA PHE A 155 -10.63 12.73 23.10
C PHE A 155 -9.74 11.97 24.09
N ILE A 156 -8.83 12.67 24.77
CA ILE A 156 -8.14 12.08 25.93
C ILE A 156 -8.78 12.69 27.19
N PRO A 157 -9.45 11.85 28.04
CA PRO A 157 -10.02 12.31 29.31
C PRO A 157 -8.94 12.71 30.31
#